data_c4a7b92ccf50d3e25e59b5280434e5f9
#
_entry.id   c4a7b92ccf50d3e25e59b5280434e5f9
#
_cell.length_a   1.000
_cell.length_b   1.000
_cell.length_c   1.000
_cell.angle_alpha   90.00
_cell.angle_beta   90.00
_cell.angle_gamma   90.00
#
_symmetry.space_group_name_H-M   'P 1'
#
loop_
_entity.id
_entity.type
_entity.pdbx_description
1 polymer ?
#
loop_
_entity_poly.entity_id
_entity_poly.type
_entity_poly.pdbx_seq_one_letter_code
_entity_poly.pdbx_strand_id
1 'polypeptide(L)'
;MRRANRASARAARRRAEYAAQMAVERDALLKRFRTASTVFGVCILLALVYTLVFRPIDTPPQAYDAPAVRQDTGAAQTALATDDKGTLDLGGYQNVDCIRARDGLVYAAACDGATLKKCSSDLVRTDGGHTAAVLTVDGELTGFAFDGSGDLWLSILTPGGGSLCRAAHDSWGTAVEQVVTQIDGAPLGAVSAVEAAPDGRIYFAVAAAAGAADGLESTLRTELLAHTGTGCVYVYDPAARSVQKVLGGVAGAAGLALSPDGSTLYVSDLANRCVWRVSADAQDLTAGGKNCSSLVSGLPGYPGALAMDPDGTLYIGYRWARSSWLEKNAGSTLLRGIALRAGRNLQEKLFSLSADAPCTEAVHTADGSWQRVVSGRGAGSVTALCPVESRLYLGLAGSEKVRSANL
;
A
#
# COMPACT_ATOMS: atom_id res chain seq x y z
N MET A 1 39.72 85.11 -2.08
CA MET A 1 39.87 83.86 -2.82
C MET A 1 40.65 82.74 -2.07
N ARG A 2 41.84 82.94 -1.46
CA ARG A 2 42.63 81.85 -0.85
C ARG A 2 41.97 81.14 0.38
N ARG A 3 41.10 81.84 1.17
CA ARG A 3 40.40 81.23 2.33
C ARG A 3 39.23 80.30 1.90
N ALA A 4 38.49 80.64 0.82
CA ALA A 4 37.41 79.81 0.33
C ALA A 4 37.91 78.51 -0.28
N ASN A 5 39.03 78.52 -1.01
CA ASN A 5 39.67 77.33 -1.55
C ASN A 5 40.19 76.36 -0.45
N ARG A 6 40.67 76.88 0.68
CA ARG A 6 41.08 76.01 1.81
C ARG A 6 39.89 75.35 2.55
N ALA A 7 38.75 76.04 2.63
CA ALA A 7 37.55 75.50 3.26
C ALA A 7 36.94 74.37 2.39
N SER A 8 36.87 74.57 1.04
CA SER A 8 36.40 73.54 0.14
C SER A 8 37.30 72.30 0.10
N ALA A 9 38.63 72.48 0.13
CA ALA A 9 39.58 71.37 0.18
C ALA A 9 39.47 70.55 1.50
N ARG A 10 39.23 71.22 2.64
CA ARG A 10 38.98 70.56 3.92
C ARG A 10 37.64 69.77 3.91
N ALA A 11 36.60 70.34 3.31
CA ALA A 11 35.32 69.66 3.19
C ALA A 11 35.40 68.42 2.25
N ALA A 12 36.12 68.52 1.14
CA ALA A 12 36.38 67.40 0.26
C ALA A 12 37.17 66.26 0.93
N ARG A 13 38.21 66.64 1.70
CA ARG A 13 39.00 65.67 2.44
C ARG A 13 38.16 64.95 3.53
N ARG A 14 37.33 65.66 4.29
CA ARG A 14 36.39 65.02 5.26
C ARG A 14 35.41 64.08 4.58
N ARG A 15 34.86 64.44 3.40
CA ARG A 15 33.98 63.56 2.63
C ARG A 15 34.69 62.29 2.14
N ALA A 16 35.95 62.42 1.71
CA ALA A 16 36.75 61.27 1.31
C ALA A 16 37.08 60.33 2.48
N GLU A 17 37.45 60.90 3.66
CA GLU A 17 37.71 60.16 4.88
C GLU A 17 36.44 59.45 5.37
N TYR A 18 35.26 60.10 5.33
CA TYR A 18 33.97 59.48 5.68
C TYR A 18 33.61 58.36 4.70
N ALA A 19 33.77 58.57 3.38
CA ALA A 19 33.52 57.55 2.40
C ALA A 19 34.43 56.35 2.53
N ALA A 20 35.72 56.55 2.90
CA ALA A 20 36.65 55.46 3.20
C ALA A 20 36.25 54.67 4.43
N GLN A 21 35.85 55.36 5.51
CA GLN A 21 35.31 54.68 6.72
C GLN A 21 34.06 53.83 6.39
N MET A 22 33.08 54.40 5.70
CA MET A 22 31.88 53.69 5.26
C MET A 22 32.21 52.50 4.39
N ALA A 23 33.21 52.58 3.52
CA ALA A 23 33.64 51.44 2.70
C ALA A 23 34.25 50.31 3.56
N VAL A 24 35.07 50.65 4.55
CA VAL A 24 35.63 49.65 5.48
C VAL A 24 34.54 48.97 6.32
N GLU A 25 33.59 49.76 6.84
CA GLU A 25 32.45 49.22 7.59
C GLU A 25 31.58 48.32 6.71
N ARG A 26 31.30 48.72 5.50
CA ARG A 26 30.55 47.92 4.53
C ARG A 26 31.26 46.60 4.24
N ASP A 27 32.57 46.61 4.03
CA ASP A 27 33.35 45.40 3.75
C ASP A 27 33.40 44.46 4.99
N ALA A 28 33.48 45.05 6.18
CA ALA A 28 33.40 44.29 7.41
C ALA A 28 32.02 43.63 7.63
N LEU A 29 30.94 44.37 7.32
CA LEU A 29 29.57 43.84 7.33
C LEU A 29 29.38 42.73 6.30
N LEU A 30 29.88 42.93 5.08
CA LEU A 30 29.81 41.89 4.00
C LEU A 30 30.58 40.62 4.38
N LYS A 31 31.76 40.74 5.01
CA LYS A 31 32.51 39.61 5.55
C LYS A 31 31.73 38.87 6.62
N ARG A 32 31.16 39.59 7.60
CA ARG A 32 30.32 38.99 8.65
C ARG A 32 29.10 38.29 8.06
N PHE A 33 28.43 38.91 7.10
CA PHE A 33 27.28 38.32 6.41
C PHE A 33 27.65 37.04 5.66
N ARG A 34 28.77 37.05 4.89
CA ARG A 34 29.28 35.86 4.20
C ARG A 34 29.61 34.73 5.19
N THR A 35 30.29 35.03 6.29
CA THR A 35 30.61 34.05 7.31
C THR A 35 29.34 33.49 7.95
N ALA A 36 28.38 34.34 8.31
CA ALA A 36 27.10 33.89 8.87
C ALA A 36 26.31 33.01 7.90
N SER A 37 26.26 33.41 6.61
CA SER A 37 25.59 32.61 5.58
C SER A 37 26.27 31.24 5.35
N THR A 38 27.61 31.20 5.40
CA THR A 38 28.34 29.93 5.29
C THR A 38 28.06 29.02 6.49
N VAL A 39 28.14 29.56 7.72
CA VAL A 39 27.81 28.81 8.95
C VAL A 39 26.38 28.29 8.90
N PHE A 40 25.43 29.14 8.51
CA PHE A 40 24.02 28.76 8.37
C PHE A 40 23.83 27.64 7.33
N GLY A 41 24.50 27.74 6.17
CA GLY A 41 24.48 26.71 5.14
C GLY A 41 25.05 25.36 5.66
N VAL A 42 26.17 25.40 6.41
CA VAL A 42 26.73 24.20 7.02
C VAL A 42 25.77 23.60 8.05
N CYS A 43 25.14 24.42 8.90
CA CYS A 43 24.15 23.93 9.86
C CYS A 43 22.94 23.28 9.17
N ILE A 44 22.42 23.86 8.09
CA ILE A 44 21.35 23.25 7.28
C ILE A 44 21.82 21.90 6.70
N LEU A 45 23.01 21.85 6.15
CA LEU A 45 23.56 20.61 5.58
C LEU A 45 23.69 19.52 6.65
N LEU A 46 24.21 19.85 7.81
CA LEU A 46 24.34 18.93 8.95
C LEU A 46 22.97 18.46 9.45
N ALA A 47 21.99 19.35 9.55
CA ALA A 47 20.62 19.00 9.91
C ALA A 47 19.97 18.07 8.88
N LEU A 48 20.19 18.32 7.60
CA LEU A 48 19.73 17.47 6.50
C LEU A 48 20.37 16.07 6.55
N VAL A 49 21.69 16.02 6.75
CA VAL A 49 22.41 14.73 6.91
C VAL A 49 21.90 13.98 8.12
N TYR A 50 21.73 14.67 9.25
CA TYR A 50 21.16 14.04 10.45
C TYR A 50 19.76 13.49 10.17
N THR A 51 18.88 14.29 9.58
CA THR A 51 17.49 13.89 9.31
C THR A 51 17.40 12.71 8.35
N LEU A 52 18.20 12.69 7.29
CA LEU A 52 18.12 11.67 6.25
C LEU A 52 18.91 10.40 6.57
N VAL A 53 19.95 10.49 7.39
CA VAL A 53 20.85 9.35 7.64
C VAL A 53 20.72 8.81 9.07
N PHE A 54 20.66 9.67 10.07
CA PHE A 54 20.78 9.27 11.47
C PHE A 54 19.47 9.30 12.27
N ARG A 55 18.44 10.00 11.77
CA ARG A 55 17.14 10.00 12.47
C ARG A 55 16.65 8.56 12.64
N PRO A 56 16.26 8.12 13.84
CA PRO A 56 15.69 6.81 14.06
C PRO A 56 14.46 6.57 13.17
N ILE A 57 14.28 5.34 12.73
CA ILE A 57 13.09 4.86 12.02
C ILE A 57 12.57 3.63 12.76
N ASP A 58 11.25 3.54 12.88
CA ASP A 58 10.59 2.46 13.63
C ASP A 58 10.75 1.11 12.93
N THR A 59 10.90 1.13 11.61
CA THR A 59 10.99 -0.06 10.76
C THR A 59 12.29 -0.02 9.95
N PRO A 60 13.43 -0.46 10.52
CA PRO A 60 14.72 -0.41 9.84
C PRO A 60 14.77 -1.39 8.66
N PRO A 61 15.34 -1.00 7.51
CA PRO A 61 15.44 -1.85 6.34
C PRO A 61 16.30 -3.08 6.57
N GLN A 62 15.87 -4.20 6.01
CA GLN A 62 16.64 -5.43 5.94
C GLN A 62 17.14 -5.67 4.52
N ALA A 63 18.38 -6.15 4.37
CA ALA A 63 18.91 -6.51 3.06
C ALA A 63 18.20 -7.76 2.54
N TYR A 64 17.90 -7.78 1.25
CA TYR A 64 17.30 -8.92 0.57
C TYR A 64 17.83 -9.04 -0.86
N ASP A 65 17.64 -10.21 -1.46
CA ASP A 65 17.91 -10.45 -2.86
C ASP A 65 16.65 -10.19 -3.68
N ALA A 66 16.70 -9.23 -4.59
CA ALA A 66 15.56 -8.93 -5.44
C ALA A 66 15.26 -10.14 -6.35
N PRO A 67 14.01 -10.65 -6.35
CA PRO A 67 13.67 -11.78 -7.18
C PRO A 67 13.84 -11.44 -8.67
N ALA A 68 14.38 -12.41 -9.44
CA ALA A 68 14.48 -12.26 -10.89
C ALA A 68 13.09 -12.04 -11.50
N VAL A 69 13.01 -11.26 -12.57
CA VAL A 69 11.74 -11.06 -13.28
C VAL A 69 11.45 -12.32 -14.09
N ARG A 70 10.22 -12.82 -13.97
CA ARG A 70 9.73 -13.89 -14.83
C ARG A 70 9.83 -13.46 -16.29
N GLN A 71 10.42 -14.31 -17.13
CA GLN A 71 10.49 -14.06 -18.56
C GLN A 71 9.10 -14.24 -19.18
N ASP A 72 8.75 -13.32 -20.08
CA ASP A 72 7.52 -13.39 -20.86
C ASP A 72 7.73 -14.40 -22.00
N THR A 73 7.45 -15.67 -21.76
CA THR A 73 7.67 -16.76 -22.72
C THR A 73 6.52 -16.95 -23.71
N GLY A 74 5.81 -15.88 -24.07
CA GLY A 74 4.80 -15.91 -25.12
C GLY A 74 3.41 -16.34 -24.66
N ALA A 75 3.08 -16.17 -23.38
CA ALA A 75 1.71 -16.28 -22.92
C ALA A 75 0.82 -15.32 -23.72
N ALA A 76 -0.33 -15.80 -24.14
CA ALA A 76 -1.27 -15.03 -24.95
C ALA A 76 -1.56 -13.67 -24.30
N GLN A 77 -1.10 -12.61 -24.90
CA GLN A 77 -1.39 -11.25 -24.46
C GLN A 77 -2.80 -10.88 -24.94
N THR A 78 -3.80 -11.49 -24.38
CA THR A 78 -5.16 -10.98 -24.53
C THR A 78 -5.32 -9.84 -23.54
N ALA A 79 -4.79 -8.67 -23.90
CA ALA A 79 -5.06 -7.47 -23.14
C ALA A 79 -6.54 -7.15 -23.28
N LEU A 80 -7.32 -7.44 -22.27
CA LEU A 80 -8.70 -7.00 -22.20
C LEU A 80 -8.70 -5.50 -21.94
N ALA A 81 -9.33 -4.75 -22.82
CA ALA A 81 -9.61 -3.34 -22.56
C ALA A 81 -10.68 -3.25 -21.46
N THR A 82 -10.53 -2.32 -20.53
CA THR A 82 -11.61 -1.99 -19.61
C THR A 82 -12.83 -1.55 -20.42
N ASP A 83 -13.97 -2.16 -20.17
CA ASP A 83 -15.24 -1.80 -20.80
C ASP A 83 -15.95 -0.74 -19.96
N ASP A 84 -16.18 0.43 -20.55
CA ASP A 84 -16.94 1.49 -19.86
C ASP A 84 -18.42 1.11 -19.63
N LYS A 85 -18.97 0.18 -20.40
CA LYS A 85 -20.38 -0.24 -20.28
C LYS A 85 -20.68 -1.05 -19.03
N GLY A 86 -19.67 -1.70 -18.43
CA GLY A 86 -19.82 -2.45 -17.18
C GLY A 86 -19.26 -1.72 -15.97
N THR A 87 -18.84 -0.49 -16.14
CA THR A 87 -18.29 0.34 -15.06
C THR A 87 -19.38 0.72 -14.08
N LEU A 88 -19.14 0.51 -12.79
CA LEU A 88 -20.07 0.85 -11.72
C LEU A 88 -19.68 2.20 -11.12
N ASP A 89 -20.62 3.12 -11.03
CA ASP A 89 -20.45 4.39 -10.33
C ASP A 89 -20.62 4.17 -8.82
N LEU A 90 -19.69 4.69 -8.04
CA LEU A 90 -19.72 4.55 -6.59
C LEU A 90 -20.43 5.71 -5.88
N GLY A 91 -21.10 6.61 -6.61
CA GLY A 91 -21.88 7.71 -6.00
C GLY A 91 -21.01 8.73 -5.25
N GLY A 92 -19.77 8.93 -5.67
CA GLY A 92 -18.80 9.85 -5.04
C GLY A 92 -17.83 9.17 -4.07
N TYR A 93 -18.02 7.89 -3.73
CA TYR A 93 -17.04 7.14 -2.96
C TYR A 93 -15.79 6.82 -3.82
N GLN A 94 -14.63 6.72 -3.17
CA GLN A 94 -13.35 6.45 -3.84
C GLN A 94 -12.45 5.56 -2.98
N ASN A 95 -11.24 5.24 -3.48
CA ASN A 95 -10.26 4.44 -2.75
C ASN A 95 -10.82 3.05 -2.33
N VAL A 96 -11.22 2.29 -3.31
CA VAL A 96 -11.78 0.95 -3.09
C VAL A 96 -10.68 -0.04 -2.78
N ASP A 97 -10.67 -0.61 -1.57
CA ASP A 97 -9.67 -1.59 -1.13
C ASP A 97 -10.16 -3.05 -1.19
N CYS A 98 -11.45 -3.28 -1.30
CA CYS A 98 -12.02 -4.62 -1.47
C CYS A 98 -13.32 -4.55 -2.26
N ILE A 99 -13.57 -5.56 -3.11
CA ILE A 99 -14.82 -5.76 -3.85
C ILE A 99 -15.26 -7.19 -3.67
N ARG A 100 -16.55 -7.40 -3.42
CA ARG A 100 -17.19 -8.73 -3.42
C ARG A 100 -18.56 -8.63 -4.09
N ALA A 101 -18.99 -9.74 -4.66
CA ALA A 101 -20.34 -9.86 -5.21
C ALA A 101 -21.16 -10.85 -4.41
N ARG A 102 -22.44 -10.54 -4.22
CA ARG A 102 -23.42 -11.44 -3.61
C ARG A 102 -24.83 -11.09 -4.10
N ASP A 103 -25.62 -12.11 -4.41
CA ASP A 103 -27.03 -11.97 -4.79
C ASP A 103 -27.25 -10.97 -5.94
N GLY A 104 -26.34 -10.95 -6.94
CA GLY A 104 -26.41 -10.07 -8.09
C GLY A 104 -26.00 -8.61 -7.82
N LEU A 105 -25.58 -8.30 -6.61
CA LEU A 105 -25.10 -6.96 -6.21
C LEU A 105 -23.59 -6.98 -6.02
N VAL A 106 -22.94 -5.85 -6.31
CA VAL A 106 -21.52 -5.62 -6.04
C VAL A 106 -21.39 -4.77 -4.79
N TYR A 107 -20.53 -5.20 -3.90
CA TYR A 107 -20.20 -4.49 -2.67
C TYR A 107 -18.75 -4.02 -2.74
N ALA A 108 -18.50 -2.81 -2.28
CA ALA A 108 -17.16 -2.22 -2.27
C ALA A 108 -16.87 -1.56 -0.92
N ALA A 109 -15.70 -1.85 -0.37
CA ALA A 109 -15.15 -1.10 0.76
C ALA A 109 -14.50 0.18 0.21
N ALA A 110 -15.03 1.34 0.57
CA ALA A 110 -14.60 2.61 0.04
C ALA A 110 -14.38 3.64 1.16
N CYS A 111 -13.40 4.51 0.97
CA CYS A 111 -13.07 5.60 1.88
C CYS A 111 -13.12 6.93 1.13
N ASP A 112 -13.45 8.01 1.82
CA ASP A 112 -13.51 9.35 1.24
C ASP A 112 -12.14 10.01 0.99
N GLY A 113 -11.04 9.27 1.18
CA GLY A 113 -9.68 9.75 0.98
C GLY A 113 -9.12 10.56 2.14
N ALA A 114 -9.79 10.59 3.28
CA ALA A 114 -9.28 11.22 4.49
C ALA A 114 -8.03 10.48 5.03
N THR A 115 -7.28 11.16 5.90
CA THR A 115 -6.20 10.49 6.64
C THR A 115 -6.79 9.48 7.62
N LEU A 116 -6.08 8.40 7.95
CA LEU A 116 -6.55 7.36 8.88
C LEU A 116 -7.10 7.92 10.21
N LYS A 117 -6.58 9.05 10.69
CA LYS A 117 -7.06 9.72 11.92
C LYS A 117 -8.48 10.28 11.81
N LYS A 118 -9.01 10.42 10.61
CA LYS A 118 -10.34 10.96 10.30
C LYS A 118 -11.09 10.06 9.32
N CYS A 119 -10.55 8.87 9.04
CA CYS A 119 -11.15 7.95 8.09
C CYS A 119 -12.40 7.34 8.71
N SER A 120 -13.49 7.46 7.98
CA SER A 120 -14.68 6.65 8.12
C SER A 120 -14.82 5.94 6.78
N SER A 121 -14.81 4.63 6.78
CA SER A 121 -15.00 3.84 5.57
C SER A 121 -16.42 3.34 5.50
N ASP A 122 -16.98 3.39 4.32
CA ASP A 122 -18.30 2.84 4.04
C ASP A 122 -18.18 1.54 3.24
N LEU A 123 -18.95 0.53 3.63
CA LEU A 123 -19.28 -0.58 2.77
C LEU A 123 -20.47 -0.13 1.93
N VAL A 124 -20.24 0.11 0.66
CA VAL A 124 -21.28 0.50 -0.30
C VAL A 124 -21.68 -0.70 -1.16
N ARG A 125 -22.99 -0.78 -1.51
CA ARG A 125 -23.46 -1.72 -2.52
C ARG A 125 -23.95 -0.95 -3.73
N THR A 126 -23.76 -1.53 -4.90
CA THR A 126 -24.20 -0.96 -6.16
C THR A 126 -24.69 -2.04 -7.11
N ASP A 127 -25.73 -1.72 -7.88
CA ASP A 127 -26.23 -2.51 -9.02
C ASP A 127 -25.89 -1.85 -10.37
N GLY A 128 -25.06 -0.79 -10.33
CA GLY A 128 -24.71 0.02 -11.50
C GLY A 128 -25.65 1.20 -11.77
N GLY A 129 -26.82 1.22 -11.18
CA GLY A 129 -27.79 2.31 -11.29
C GLY A 129 -28.02 3.07 -9.99
N HIS A 130 -27.82 2.39 -8.88
CA HIS A 130 -28.01 2.97 -7.55
C HIS A 130 -26.92 2.49 -6.59
N THR A 131 -26.27 3.41 -5.89
CA THR A 131 -25.25 3.12 -4.89
C THR A 131 -25.73 3.61 -3.52
N ALA A 132 -25.63 2.74 -2.52
CA ALA A 132 -26.03 3.05 -1.14
C ALA A 132 -25.02 2.48 -0.13
N ALA A 133 -24.74 3.25 0.91
CA ALA A 133 -23.99 2.77 2.07
C ALA A 133 -24.82 1.69 2.81
N VAL A 134 -24.17 0.59 3.13
CA VAL A 134 -24.74 -0.54 3.87
C VAL A 134 -24.26 -0.52 5.32
N LEU A 135 -23.02 -0.13 5.53
CA LEU A 135 -22.35 -0.12 6.81
C LEU A 135 -21.29 0.97 6.79
N THR A 136 -21.20 1.73 7.88
CA THR A 136 -20.12 2.70 8.12
C THR A 136 -19.29 2.21 9.31
N VAL A 137 -17.97 2.27 9.18
CA VAL A 137 -17.02 1.91 10.25
C VAL A 137 -16.08 3.07 10.54
N ASP A 138 -15.71 3.23 11.81
CA ASP A 138 -14.66 4.16 12.21
C ASP A 138 -13.29 3.53 11.90
N GLY A 139 -12.57 4.09 10.95
CA GLY A 139 -11.27 3.60 10.49
C GLY A 139 -11.28 3.24 9.01
N GLU A 140 -10.19 2.62 8.55
CA GLU A 140 -10.01 2.15 7.19
C GLU A 140 -10.50 0.71 7.06
N LEU A 141 -11.51 0.47 6.24
CA LEU A 141 -12.02 -0.85 5.90
C LEU A 141 -11.13 -1.43 4.78
N THR A 142 -10.17 -2.26 5.15
CA THR A 142 -9.15 -2.80 4.23
C THR A 142 -9.61 -4.07 3.50
N GLY A 143 -10.63 -4.74 3.99
CA GLY A 143 -11.19 -5.94 3.37
C GLY A 143 -12.47 -6.39 4.05
N PHE A 144 -13.27 -7.16 3.30
CA PHE A 144 -14.46 -7.83 3.84
C PHE A 144 -14.75 -9.13 3.09
N ALA A 145 -15.42 -10.03 3.77
CA ALA A 145 -15.91 -11.29 3.21
C ALA A 145 -17.29 -11.63 3.76
N PHE A 146 -18.10 -12.31 2.97
CA PHE A 146 -19.36 -12.91 3.42
C PHE A 146 -19.11 -14.37 3.80
N ASP A 147 -19.57 -14.80 4.95
CA ASP A 147 -19.60 -16.22 5.25
C ASP A 147 -20.87 -16.91 4.72
N GLY A 148 -20.97 -18.21 4.93
CA GLY A 148 -22.10 -19.02 4.49
C GLY A 148 -23.45 -18.63 5.09
N SER A 149 -23.46 -17.98 6.27
CA SER A 149 -24.67 -17.47 6.92
C SER A 149 -25.06 -16.09 6.43
N GLY A 150 -24.17 -15.42 5.71
CA GLY A 150 -24.33 -14.07 5.24
C GLY A 150 -23.82 -13.01 6.20
N ASP A 151 -23.17 -13.38 7.26
CA ASP A 151 -22.47 -12.44 8.12
C ASP A 151 -21.30 -11.80 7.37
N LEU A 152 -21.04 -10.55 7.68
CA LEU A 152 -19.89 -9.82 7.19
C LEU A 152 -18.72 -9.94 8.15
N TRP A 153 -17.60 -10.40 7.63
CA TRP A 153 -16.31 -10.35 8.31
C TRP A 153 -15.48 -9.22 7.73
N LEU A 154 -14.93 -8.37 8.59
CA LEU A 154 -14.34 -7.09 8.23
C LEU A 154 -12.92 -6.99 8.79
N SER A 155 -11.97 -6.54 7.99
CA SER A 155 -10.66 -6.11 8.46
C SER A 155 -10.62 -4.58 8.52
N ILE A 156 -10.42 -4.04 9.73
CA ILE A 156 -10.50 -2.59 9.99
C ILE A 156 -9.19 -2.12 10.61
N LEU A 157 -8.64 -1.03 10.06
CA LEU A 157 -7.49 -0.33 10.63
C LEU A 157 -7.93 0.95 11.34
N THR A 158 -7.38 1.14 12.52
CA THR A 158 -7.50 2.38 13.29
C THR A 158 -6.12 2.85 13.75
N PRO A 159 -5.97 4.08 14.24
CA PRO A 159 -4.72 4.51 14.86
C PRO A 159 -4.25 3.65 16.03
N GLY A 160 -5.13 2.87 16.65
CA GLY A 160 -4.83 1.94 17.75
C GLY A 160 -4.38 0.55 17.31
N GLY A 161 -4.48 0.23 16.03
CA GLY A 161 -4.13 -1.09 15.49
C GLY A 161 -5.19 -1.64 14.54
N GLY A 162 -4.94 -2.86 14.07
CA GLY A 162 -5.88 -3.62 13.26
C GLY A 162 -6.91 -4.38 14.10
N SER A 163 -8.01 -4.74 13.47
CA SER A 163 -9.02 -5.61 14.05
C SER A 163 -9.69 -6.48 13.00
N LEU A 164 -10.02 -7.73 13.39
CA LEU A 164 -11.00 -8.55 12.71
C LEU A 164 -12.34 -8.33 13.38
N CYS A 165 -13.33 -7.93 12.61
CA CYS A 165 -14.67 -7.63 13.12
C CYS A 165 -15.72 -8.46 12.40
N ARG A 166 -16.92 -8.56 13.02
CA ARG A 166 -18.09 -9.23 12.45
C ARG A 166 -19.32 -8.32 12.54
N ALA A 167 -20.09 -8.30 11.47
CA ALA A 167 -21.45 -7.73 11.48
C ALA A 167 -22.44 -8.84 11.08
N ALA A 168 -23.35 -9.19 11.98
CA ALA A 168 -24.32 -10.24 11.73
C ALA A 168 -25.30 -9.83 10.62
N HIS A 169 -25.73 -10.80 9.82
CA HIS A 169 -26.57 -10.57 8.63
C HIS A 169 -27.82 -9.73 8.93
N ASP A 170 -28.49 -10.00 10.02
CA ASP A 170 -29.74 -9.31 10.41
C ASP A 170 -29.51 -7.90 10.98
N SER A 171 -28.24 -7.49 11.18
CA SER A 171 -27.86 -6.24 11.85
C SER A 171 -26.78 -5.44 11.12
N TRP A 172 -26.60 -5.67 9.83
CA TRP A 172 -25.70 -4.84 9.03
C TRP A 172 -26.06 -3.36 9.18
N GLY A 173 -25.06 -2.52 9.42
CA GLY A 173 -25.23 -1.09 9.61
C GLY A 173 -25.63 -0.65 11.02
N THR A 174 -25.90 -1.58 11.95
CA THR A 174 -26.32 -1.23 13.33
C THR A 174 -25.31 -1.63 14.39
N ALA A 175 -24.58 -2.72 14.20
CA ALA A 175 -23.59 -3.20 15.15
C ALA A 175 -22.45 -3.94 14.47
N VAL A 176 -21.22 -3.57 14.83
CA VAL A 176 -19.98 -4.25 14.44
C VAL A 176 -19.28 -4.74 15.70
N GLU A 177 -19.14 -6.05 15.81
CA GLU A 177 -18.45 -6.71 16.92
C GLU A 177 -16.95 -6.83 16.59
N GLN A 178 -16.08 -6.38 17.50
CA GLN A 178 -14.64 -6.66 17.41
C GLN A 178 -14.39 -8.09 17.92
N VAL A 179 -13.85 -8.94 17.05
CA VAL A 179 -13.62 -10.36 17.34
C VAL A 179 -12.16 -10.62 17.73
N VAL A 180 -11.21 -10.06 16.94
CA VAL A 180 -9.78 -10.17 17.22
C VAL A 180 -9.14 -8.80 17.12
N THR A 181 -8.54 -8.33 18.19
CA THR A 181 -7.81 -7.05 18.26
C THR A 181 -6.35 -7.22 18.68
N GLN A 182 -6.01 -8.39 19.19
CA GLN A 182 -4.67 -8.73 19.70
C GLN A 182 -4.38 -10.21 19.50
N ILE A 183 -3.11 -10.54 19.38
CA ILE A 183 -2.60 -11.91 19.33
C ILE A 183 -1.45 -11.99 20.33
N ASP A 184 -1.47 -13.00 21.22
CA ASP A 184 -0.48 -13.20 22.28
C ASP A 184 -0.21 -11.93 23.13
N GLY A 185 -1.26 -11.15 23.37
CA GLY A 185 -1.19 -9.92 24.16
C GLY A 185 -0.62 -8.70 23.43
N ALA A 186 -0.21 -8.84 22.18
CA ALA A 186 0.22 -7.73 21.33
C ALA A 186 -0.94 -7.23 20.46
N PRO A 187 -1.10 -5.91 20.25
CA PRO A 187 -2.09 -5.36 19.32
C PRO A 187 -1.91 -5.96 17.92
N LEU A 188 -3.01 -6.18 17.22
CA LEU A 188 -2.98 -6.68 15.86
C LEU A 188 -2.35 -5.60 14.96
N GLY A 189 -1.40 -6.01 14.12
CA GLY A 189 -0.73 -5.12 13.16
C GLY A 189 -1.66 -4.62 12.06
N ALA A 190 -1.10 -4.17 10.96
CA ALA A 190 -1.87 -3.64 9.83
C ALA A 190 -2.61 -4.74 9.08
N VAL A 191 -3.87 -5.00 9.45
CA VAL A 191 -4.75 -5.93 8.72
C VAL A 191 -4.98 -5.43 7.29
N SER A 192 -4.99 -6.35 6.32
CA SER A 192 -5.01 -6.00 4.89
C SER A 192 -6.07 -6.73 4.08
N ALA A 193 -6.48 -7.91 4.48
CA ALA A 193 -7.44 -8.72 3.76
C ALA A 193 -8.14 -9.72 4.67
N VAL A 194 -9.34 -10.16 4.28
CA VAL A 194 -10.10 -11.21 4.96
C VAL A 194 -10.80 -12.08 3.92
N GLU A 195 -10.84 -13.39 4.20
CA GLU A 195 -11.54 -14.40 3.41
C GLU A 195 -12.31 -15.36 4.32
N ALA A 196 -13.53 -15.70 3.94
CA ALA A 196 -14.34 -16.69 4.64
C ALA A 196 -14.29 -18.04 3.90
N ALA A 197 -13.93 -19.09 4.61
CA ALA A 197 -13.88 -20.44 4.05
C ALA A 197 -15.26 -21.10 4.06
N PRO A 198 -15.50 -22.09 3.17
CA PRO A 198 -16.77 -22.83 3.14
C PRO A 198 -17.09 -23.58 4.44
N ASP A 199 -16.07 -23.91 5.23
CA ASP A 199 -16.21 -24.60 6.53
C ASP A 199 -16.49 -23.63 7.70
N GLY A 200 -16.59 -22.33 7.43
CA GLY A 200 -16.89 -21.27 8.40
C GLY A 200 -15.68 -20.67 9.09
N ARG A 201 -14.46 -21.13 8.80
CA ARG A 201 -13.22 -20.49 9.28
C ARG A 201 -12.96 -19.18 8.54
N ILE A 202 -12.34 -18.24 9.22
CA ILE A 202 -12.06 -16.91 8.69
C ILE A 202 -10.55 -16.68 8.64
N TYR A 203 -10.02 -16.50 7.43
CA TYR A 203 -8.62 -16.19 7.20
C TYR A 203 -8.45 -14.68 7.09
N PHE A 204 -7.43 -14.15 7.75
CA PHE A 204 -7.12 -12.72 7.63
C PHE A 204 -5.61 -12.49 7.56
N ALA A 205 -5.23 -11.52 6.75
CA ALA A 205 -3.85 -11.12 6.56
C ALA A 205 -3.51 -9.88 7.40
N VAL A 206 -2.27 -9.87 7.87
CA VAL A 206 -1.61 -8.72 8.49
C VAL A 206 -0.43 -8.36 7.60
N ALA A 207 -0.47 -7.21 6.97
CA ALA A 207 0.56 -6.76 6.02
C ALA A 207 1.92 -6.60 6.69
N ALA A 208 1.94 -6.03 7.89
CA ALA A 208 3.11 -5.91 8.74
C ALA A 208 2.70 -5.78 10.21
N ALA A 209 3.60 -6.17 11.12
CA ALA A 209 3.36 -6.06 12.56
C ALA A 209 3.30 -4.60 13.05
N ALA A 210 3.94 -3.67 12.33
CA ALA A 210 3.95 -2.23 12.62
C ALA A 210 3.25 -1.45 11.50
N GLY A 211 3.00 -0.16 11.74
CA GLY A 211 2.50 0.77 10.72
C GLY A 211 0.98 0.90 10.63
N ALA A 212 0.21 0.15 11.42
CA ALA A 212 -1.25 0.21 11.39
C ALA A 212 -1.81 1.65 11.54
N ALA A 213 -1.16 2.48 12.35
CA ALA A 213 -1.56 3.86 12.60
C ALA A 213 -1.45 4.80 11.38
N ASP A 214 -0.72 4.39 10.35
CA ASP A 214 -0.46 5.19 9.14
C ASP A 214 -1.35 4.77 7.95
N GLY A 215 -2.18 3.75 8.13
CA GLY A 215 -3.03 3.17 7.11
C GLY A 215 -2.35 2.11 6.25
N LEU A 216 -3.16 1.33 5.50
CA LEU A 216 -2.68 0.19 4.72
C LEU A 216 -1.69 0.60 3.62
N GLU A 217 -2.04 1.65 2.86
CA GLU A 217 -1.20 2.14 1.75
C GLU A 217 0.21 2.54 2.24
N SER A 218 0.27 3.27 3.37
CA SER A 218 1.54 3.70 3.97
C SER A 218 2.34 2.52 4.51
N THR A 219 1.66 1.57 5.15
CA THR A 219 2.27 0.34 5.68
C THR A 219 2.89 -0.50 4.57
N LEU A 220 2.15 -0.77 3.50
CA LEU A 220 2.65 -1.53 2.34
C LEU A 220 3.84 -0.83 1.67
N ARG A 221 3.81 0.49 1.56
CA ARG A 221 4.92 1.29 1.02
C ARG A 221 6.16 1.22 1.92
N THR A 222 5.95 1.28 3.23
CA THR A 222 7.02 1.11 4.22
C THR A 222 7.63 -0.27 4.10
N GLU A 223 6.80 -1.31 3.96
CA GLU A 223 7.27 -2.70 3.82
C GLU A 223 8.06 -2.92 2.53
N LEU A 224 7.69 -2.30 1.41
CA LEU A 224 8.51 -2.30 0.20
C LEU A 224 9.91 -1.73 0.42
N LEU A 225 10.02 -0.65 1.20
CA LEU A 225 11.30 -0.01 1.52
C LEU A 225 12.06 -0.73 2.63
N ALA A 226 11.37 -1.25 3.63
CA ALA A 226 11.98 -1.90 4.78
C ALA A 226 12.25 -3.38 4.56
N HIS A 227 11.34 -4.09 3.89
CA HIS A 227 11.41 -5.52 3.61
C HIS A 227 11.62 -6.34 4.90
N THR A 228 10.77 -6.07 5.91
CA THR A 228 10.96 -6.68 7.24
C THR A 228 10.49 -8.12 7.30
N GLY A 229 9.54 -8.52 6.44
CA GLY A 229 8.95 -9.85 6.47
C GLY A 229 8.18 -10.14 7.76
N THR A 230 7.58 -9.12 8.37
CA THR A 230 6.78 -9.29 9.59
C THR A 230 5.31 -9.57 9.32
N GLY A 231 4.90 -9.59 8.04
CA GLY A 231 3.56 -9.93 7.63
C GLY A 231 3.21 -11.39 7.93
N CYS A 232 1.95 -11.61 8.27
CA CYS A 232 1.43 -12.91 8.67
C CYS A 232 0.02 -13.15 8.12
N VAL A 233 -0.37 -14.42 8.04
CA VAL A 233 -1.76 -14.82 7.83
C VAL A 233 -2.21 -15.67 9.01
N TYR A 234 -3.38 -15.38 9.50
CA TYR A 234 -4.03 -16.08 10.60
C TYR A 234 -5.36 -16.67 10.15
N VAL A 235 -5.79 -17.70 10.87
CA VAL A 235 -7.14 -18.25 10.77
C VAL A 235 -7.83 -18.09 12.12
N TYR A 236 -9.04 -17.57 12.09
CA TYR A 236 -9.96 -17.54 13.23
C TYR A 236 -11.01 -18.63 13.04
N ASP A 237 -11.18 -19.47 14.05
CA ASP A 237 -12.25 -20.46 14.14
C ASP A 237 -13.39 -19.92 15.04
N PRO A 238 -14.55 -19.54 14.47
CA PRO A 238 -15.66 -19.01 15.26
C PRO A 238 -16.24 -20.03 16.26
N ALA A 239 -16.19 -21.32 15.94
CA ALA A 239 -16.71 -22.36 16.82
C ALA A 239 -15.82 -22.57 18.05
N ALA A 240 -14.51 -22.58 17.84
CA ALA A 240 -13.52 -22.71 18.92
C ALA A 240 -13.18 -21.37 19.58
N ARG A 241 -13.52 -20.25 18.97
CA ARG A 241 -13.11 -18.87 19.33
C ARG A 241 -11.61 -18.75 19.50
N SER A 242 -10.86 -19.35 18.58
CA SER A 242 -9.41 -19.41 18.63
C SER A 242 -8.79 -18.85 17.37
N VAL A 243 -7.58 -18.30 17.51
CA VAL A 243 -6.77 -17.79 16.40
C VAL A 243 -5.52 -18.65 16.29
N GLN A 244 -5.18 -19.05 15.08
CA GLN A 244 -3.93 -19.74 14.76
C GLN A 244 -3.18 -19.03 13.65
N LYS A 245 -1.85 -19.02 13.73
CA LYS A 245 -1.01 -18.53 12.64
C LYS A 245 -0.87 -19.63 11.57
N VAL A 246 -1.20 -19.27 10.33
CA VAL A 246 -1.06 -20.15 9.16
C VAL A 246 0.30 -19.95 8.50
N LEU A 247 0.65 -18.69 8.21
CA LEU A 247 1.86 -18.30 7.49
C LEU A 247 2.46 -17.04 8.10
N GLY A 248 3.75 -17.02 8.31
CA GLY A 248 4.53 -15.83 8.70
C GLY A 248 5.68 -15.58 7.74
N GLY A 249 6.42 -14.50 7.96
CA GLY A 249 7.59 -14.14 7.15
C GLY A 249 7.24 -13.53 5.79
N VAL A 250 6.02 -13.02 5.62
CA VAL A 250 5.56 -12.37 4.37
C VAL A 250 5.96 -10.91 4.38
N ALA A 251 6.60 -10.45 3.31
CA ALA A 251 7.01 -9.04 3.16
C ALA A 251 5.87 -8.22 2.51
N GLY A 252 4.88 -7.87 3.32
CA GLY A 252 3.66 -7.20 2.88
C GLY A 252 2.59 -8.18 2.38
N ALA A 253 1.95 -8.91 3.29
CA ALA A 253 0.78 -9.73 2.99
C ALA A 253 -0.38 -8.80 2.61
N ALA A 254 -0.62 -8.59 1.31
CA ALA A 254 -1.52 -7.56 0.83
C ALA A 254 -2.88 -8.09 0.35
N GLY A 255 -2.97 -9.35 -0.02
CA GLY A 255 -4.21 -9.98 -0.50
C GLY A 255 -4.26 -11.46 -0.18
N LEU A 256 -5.46 -11.96 -0.05
CA LEU A 256 -5.78 -13.38 0.17
C LEU A 256 -6.78 -13.87 -0.87
N ALA A 257 -6.70 -15.15 -1.17
CA ALA A 257 -7.76 -15.88 -1.86
C ALA A 257 -7.74 -17.35 -1.43
N LEU A 258 -8.90 -17.98 -1.37
CA LEU A 258 -9.05 -19.42 -1.14
C LEU A 258 -9.38 -20.14 -2.44
N SER A 259 -8.89 -21.38 -2.57
CA SER A 259 -9.40 -22.26 -3.64
C SER A 259 -10.90 -22.51 -3.47
N PRO A 260 -11.64 -22.82 -4.56
CA PRO A 260 -13.08 -23.01 -4.49
C PRO A 260 -13.52 -24.08 -3.48
N ASP A 261 -12.69 -25.09 -3.25
CA ASP A 261 -12.92 -26.15 -2.25
C ASP A 261 -12.47 -25.76 -0.83
N GLY A 262 -11.87 -24.59 -0.64
CA GLY A 262 -11.37 -24.10 0.63
C GLY A 262 -10.11 -24.79 1.14
N SER A 263 -9.50 -25.71 0.37
CA SER A 263 -8.34 -26.50 0.82
C SER A 263 -6.99 -25.78 0.71
N THR A 264 -6.90 -24.79 -0.16
CA THR A 264 -5.67 -24.07 -0.46
C THR A 264 -5.85 -22.57 -0.28
N LEU A 265 -4.90 -21.96 0.41
CA LEU A 265 -4.83 -20.51 0.62
C LEU A 265 -3.72 -19.92 -0.26
N TYR A 266 -4.04 -18.85 -0.95
CA TYR A 266 -3.13 -18.03 -1.75
C TYR A 266 -2.90 -16.71 -1.05
N VAL A 267 -1.63 -16.30 -0.95
CA VAL A 267 -1.21 -15.10 -0.23
C VAL A 267 -0.30 -14.27 -1.12
N SER A 268 -0.66 -13.04 -1.42
CA SER A 268 0.25 -12.14 -2.12
C SER A 268 1.34 -11.65 -1.19
N ASP A 269 2.59 -11.80 -1.61
CA ASP A 269 3.77 -11.25 -0.98
C ASP A 269 4.27 -10.08 -1.83
N LEU A 270 3.90 -8.89 -1.39
CA LEU A 270 4.08 -7.66 -2.15
C LEU A 270 5.55 -7.43 -2.51
N ALA A 271 6.45 -7.41 -1.51
CA ALA A 271 7.83 -7.03 -1.72
C ALA A 271 8.66 -8.14 -2.37
N ASN A 272 8.31 -9.41 -2.15
CA ASN A 272 8.91 -10.56 -2.84
C ASN A 272 8.36 -10.81 -4.24
N ARG A 273 7.35 -10.04 -4.67
CA ARG A 273 6.74 -10.17 -6.00
C ARG A 273 6.35 -11.61 -6.33
N CYS A 274 5.66 -12.27 -5.41
CA CYS A 274 5.19 -13.64 -5.59
C CYS A 274 3.81 -13.84 -4.95
N VAL A 275 3.20 -14.97 -5.25
CA VAL A 275 2.01 -15.47 -4.56
C VAL A 275 2.37 -16.81 -3.95
N TRP A 276 2.27 -16.91 -2.63
CA TRP A 276 2.46 -18.15 -1.90
C TRP A 276 1.23 -19.03 -2.02
N ARG A 277 1.46 -20.34 -2.06
CA ARG A 277 0.42 -21.38 -2.02
C ARG A 277 0.70 -22.26 -0.83
N VAL A 278 -0.24 -22.30 0.10
CA VAL A 278 -0.16 -23.11 1.32
C VAL A 278 -1.47 -23.87 1.54
N SER A 279 -1.41 -24.99 2.25
CA SER A 279 -2.65 -25.65 2.72
C SER A 279 -3.43 -24.71 3.63
N ALA A 280 -4.74 -24.67 3.50
CA ALA A 280 -5.61 -23.92 4.41
C ALA A 280 -5.52 -24.46 5.87
N ASP A 281 -5.20 -25.74 6.05
CA ASP A 281 -4.97 -26.36 7.37
C ASP A 281 -3.54 -26.22 7.89
N ALA A 282 -2.69 -25.45 7.20
CA ALA A 282 -1.32 -25.25 7.61
C ALA A 282 -1.24 -24.48 8.93
N GLN A 283 -0.21 -24.81 9.71
CA GLN A 283 0.06 -24.17 10.99
C GLN A 283 1.51 -23.70 11.03
N ASP A 284 1.70 -22.43 11.40
CA ASP A 284 2.99 -21.80 11.69
C ASP A 284 4.07 -21.99 10.59
N LEU A 285 3.64 -21.94 9.33
CA LEU A 285 4.57 -21.96 8.20
C LEU A 285 5.33 -20.65 8.10
N THR A 286 6.49 -20.71 7.44
CA THR A 286 7.28 -19.54 7.07
C THR A 286 7.32 -19.41 5.54
N ALA A 287 7.11 -18.21 5.03
CA ALA A 287 7.20 -17.90 3.60
C ALA A 287 8.57 -18.34 3.04
N GLY A 288 8.55 -19.07 1.93
CA GLY A 288 9.75 -19.65 1.33
C GLY A 288 10.38 -20.82 2.09
N GLY A 289 9.79 -21.23 3.21
CA GLY A 289 10.23 -22.39 4.00
C GLY A 289 9.68 -23.72 3.48
N LYS A 290 9.97 -24.77 4.23
CA LYS A 290 9.45 -26.12 3.93
C LYS A 290 7.91 -26.10 3.98
N ASN A 291 7.27 -26.76 3.02
CA ASN A 291 5.82 -26.82 2.84
C ASN A 291 5.13 -25.48 2.50
N CYS A 292 5.92 -24.46 2.13
CA CYS A 292 5.43 -23.23 1.56
C CYS A 292 6.05 -23.04 0.17
N SER A 293 5.25 -23.17 -0.88
CA SER A 293 5.72 -23.00 -2.26
C SER A 293 5.07 -21.78 -2.89
N SER A 294 5.80 -21.11 -3.79
CA SER A 294 5.18 -20.08 -4.60
C SER A 294 4.35 -20.71 -5.73
N LEU A 295 3.11 -20.26 -5.90
CA LEU A 295 2.35 -20.54 -7.12
C LEU A 295 3.03 -19.85 -8.31
N VAL A 296 3.41 -18.61 -8.12
CA VAL A 296 4.11 -17.78 -9.11
C VAL A 296 5.06 -16.83 -8.41
N SER A 297 6.23 -16.60 -9.03
CA SER A 297 7.27 -15.70 -8.54
C SER A 297 7.84 -14.85 -9.67
N GLY A 298 8.60 -13.80 -9.31
CA GLY A 298 9.19 -12.89 -10.29
C GLY A 298 8.15 -12.08 -11.05
N LEU A 299 7.04 -11.75 -10.41
CA LEU A 299 5.96 -10.97 -11.00
C LEU A 299 6.45 -9.62 -11.54
N PRO A 300 5.85 -9.10 -12.64
CA PRO A 300 6.28 -7.86 -13.29
C PRO A 300 5.93 -6.59 -12.49
N GLY A 301 5.14 -6.71 -11.45
CA GLY A 301 4.75 -5.65 -10.53
C GLY A 301 4.66 -6.15 -9.09
N TYR A 302 4.31 -5.26 -8.18
CA TYR A 302 4.08 -5.58 -6.77
C TYR A 302 2.62 -6.02 -6.58
N PRO A 303 2.37 -7.33 -6.29
CA PRO A 303 1.01 -7.86 -6.18
C PRO A 303 0.32 -7.29 -4.93
N GLY A 304 -0.94 -6.94 -5.08
CA GLY A 304 -1.82 -6.52 -3.98
C GLY A 304 -3.01 -7.46 -3.88
N ALA A 305 -4.11 -7.06 -4.50
CA ALA A 305 -5.36 -7.82 -4.48
C ALA A 305 -5.23 -9.18 -5.15
N LEU A 306 -5.87 -10.17 -4.56
CA LEU A 306 -6.10 -11.49 -5.13
C LEU A 306 -7.61 -11.75 -5.20
N ALA A 307 -8.03 -12.47 -6.22
CA ALA A 307 -9.41 -12.97 -6.31
C ALA A 307 -9.42 -14.31 -7.04
N MET A 308 -10.21 -15.26 -6.55
CA MET A 308 -10.36 -16.59 -7.12
C MET A 308 -11.69 -16.71 -7.85
N ASP A 309 -11.64 -17.27 -9.04
CA ASP A 309 -12.83 -17.67 -9.81
C ASP A 309 -13.24 -19.10 -9.42
N PRO A 310 -14.52 -19.46 -9.50
CA PRO A 310 -14.99 -20.82 -9.26
C PRO A 310 -14.33 -21.91 -10.12
N ASP A 311 -13.76 -21.60 -11.26
CA ASP A 311 -13.01 -22.52 -12.13
C ASP A 311 -11.56 -22.78 -11.69
N GLY A 312 -11.07 -22.10 -10.63
CA GLY A 312 -9.71 -22.22 -10.14
C GLY A 312 -8.72 -21.26 -10.78
N THR A 313 -9.20 -20.24 -11.47
CA THR A 313 -8.36 -19.14 -11.98
C THR A 313 -8.16 -18.10 -10.91
N LEU A 314 -6.89 -17.82 -10.58
CA LEU A 314 -6.50 -16.79 -9.64
C LEU A 314 -6.15 -15.49 -10.39
N TYR A 315 -6.87 -14.41 -10.10
CA TYR A 315 -6.57 -13.07 -10.59
C TYR A 315 -5.66 -12.34 -9.61
N ILE A 316 -4.60 -11.73 -10.14
CA ILE A 316 -3.58 -10.99 -9.39
C ILE A 316 -3.61 -9.53 -9.84
N GLY A 317 -3.96 -8.63 -8.94
CA GLY A 317 -3.90 -7.18 -9.16
C GLY A 317 -2.55 -6.61 -8.72
N TYR A 318 -1.97 -5.74 -9.52
CA TYR A 318 -0.72 -5.06 -9.18
C TYR A 318 -1.00 -3.70 -8.56
N ARG A 319 -0.59 -3.54 -7.31
CA ARG A 319 -0.72 -2.26 -6.60
C ARG A 319 0.28 -1.24 -7.13
N TRP A 320 1.50 -1.67 -7.46
CA TRP A 320 2.53 -0.81 -8.08
C TRP A 320 3.31 -1.56 -9.14
N ALA A 321 3.84 -0.80 -10.09
CA ALA A 321 4.81 -1.31 -11.04
C ALA A 321 6.15 -1.61 -10.36
N ARG A 322 6.92 -2.48 -10.96
CA ARG A 322 8.27 -2.81 -10.52
C ARG A 322 9.18 -1.59 -10.47
N SER A 323 9.82 -1.33 -9.34
CA SER A 323 10.78 -0.25 -9.17
C SER A 323 12.20 -0.74 -9.43
N SER A 324 12.81 -0.29 -10.52
CA SER A 324 14.20 -0.58 -10.81
C SER A 324 15.18 -0.02 -9.76
N TRP A 325 14.79 1.06 -9.10
CA TRP A 325 15.57 1.64 -8.00
C TRP A 325 15.61 0.71 -6.79
N LEU A 326 14.46 0.17 -6.37
CA LEU A 326 14.36 -0.77 -5.25
C LEU A 326 15.18 -2.03 -5.51
N GLU A 327 15.08 -2.59 -6.70
CA GLU A 327 15.82 -3.81 -7.05
C GLU A 327 17.34 -3.61 -7.04
N LYS A 328 17.82 -2.50 -7.60
CA LYS A 328 19.25 -2.15 -7.55
C LYS A 328 19.75 -1.90 -6.14
N ASN A 329 18.87 -1.48 -5.23
CA ASN A 329 19.23 -1.14 -3.87
C ASN A 329 18.68 -2.16 -2.84
N ALA A 330 18.30 -3.35 -3.27
CA ALA A 330 17.75 -4.40 -2.40
C ALA A 330 18.71 -4.76 -1.24
N GLY A 331 20.01 -4.89 -1.52
CA GLY A 331 21.03 -5.11 -0.49
C GLY A 331 21.44 -3.87 0.31
N SER A 332 20.99 -2.66 -0.06
CA SER A 332 21.44 -1.42 0.60
C SER A 332 20.44 -0.94 1.66
N THR A 333 20.68 -1.30 2.90
CA THR A 333 19.89 -0.82 4.06
C THR A 333 20.01 0.69 4.24
N LEU A 334 21.19 1.28 3.95
CA LEU A 334 21.43 2.71 4.06
C LEU A 334 20.56 3.51 3.08
N LEU A 335 20.59 3.19 1.78
CA LEU A 335 19.86 3.94 0.76
C LEU A 335 18.34 3.80 0.95
N ARG A 336 17.86 2.61 1.28
CA ARG A 336 16.44 2.38 1.59
C ARG A 336 16.04 3.08 2.88
N GLY A 337 16.92 3.14 3.89
CA GLY A 337 16.71 3.91 5.11
C GLY A 337 16.62 5.43 4.85
N ILE A 338 17.41 5.96 3.93
CA ILE A 338 17.28 7.35 3.47
C ILE A 338 15.92 7.56 2.79
N ALA A 339 15.50 6.65 1.92
CA ALA A 339 14.21 6.72 1.25
C ALA A 339 13.01 6.66 2.23
N LEU A 340 13.10 5.85 3.29
CA LEU A 340 12.10 5.79 4.36
C LEU A 340 11.97 7.11 5.13
N ARG A 341 13.09 7.84 5.32
CA ARG A 341 13.11 9.15 5.99
C ARG A 341 12.69 10.28 5.06
N ALA A 342 12.69 10.04 3.77
CA ALA A 342 12.27 11.02 2.78
C ALA A 342 10.76 11.22 2.81
N GLY A 343 10.32 12.40 2.41
CA GLY A 343 8.90 12.70 2.30
C GLY A 343 8.18 11.88 1.22
N ARG A 344 6.88 11.73 1.38
CA ARG A 344 5.98 10.94 0.50
C ARG A 344 6.19 11.22 -0.99
N ASN A 345 6.33 12.49 -1.38
CA ASN A 345 6.53 12.89 -2.78
C ASN A 345 7.79 12.28 -3.43
N LEU A 346 8.86 12.08 -2.65
CA LEU A 346 10.05 11.40 -3.16
C LEU A 346 9.84 9.89 -3.25
N GLN A 347 9.20 9.29 -2.25
CA GLN A 347 8.85 7.87 -2.27
C GLN A 347 7.95 7.55 -3.47
N GLU A 348 6.93 8.36 -3.76
CA GLU A 348 6.05 8.20 -4.91
C GLU A 348 6.81 8.19 -6.24
N LYS A 349 7.83 9.04 -6.38
CA LYS A 349 8.70 9.02 -7.57
C LYS A 349 9.52 7.75 -7.71
N LEU A 350 9.86 7.09 -6.60
CA LEU A 350 10.56 5.80 -6.61
C LEU A 350 9.66 4.64 -7.03
N PHE A 351 8.35 4.76 -6.79
CA PHE A 351 7.32 3.75 -7.07
C PHE A 351 6.38 4.15 -8.20
N SER A 352 6.75 5.14 -9.04
CA SER A 352 5.90 5.56 -10.15
C SER A 352 5.54 4.37 -11.04
N LEU A 353 4.25 4.21 -11.30
CA LEU A 353 3.75 3.24 -12.27
C LEU A 353 4.28 3.63 -13.66
N SER A 354 4.90 2.68 -14.36
CA SER A 354 5.17 2.88 -15.79
C SER A 354 3.86 2.74 -16.57
N ALA A 355 3.74 3.51 -17.66
CA ALA A 355 2.55 3.46 -18.53
C ALA A 355 2.29 2.07 -19.16
N ASP A 356 3.29 1.20 -19.15
CA ASP A 356 3.27 -0.12 -19.78
C ASP A 356 3.23 -1.28 -18.74
N ALA A 357 3.03 -0.97 -17.44
CA ALA A 357 2.94 -2.01 -16.43
C ALA A 357 1.65 -2.81 -16.61
N PRO A 358 1.69 -4.14 -16.51
CA PRO A 358 0.48 -4.93 -16.42
C PRO A 358 -0.28 -4.56 -15.16
N CYS A 359 -1.60 -4.53 -15.22
CA CYS A 359 -2.43 -4.18 -14.09
C CYS A 359 -2.99 -5.41 -13.41
N THR A 360 -3.28 -6.47 -14.22
CA THR A 360 -3.86 -7.70 -13.72
C THR A 360 -3.40 -8.88 -14.58
N GLU A 361 -3.09 -9.97 -13.93
CA GLU A 361 -2.81 -11.26 -14.55
C GLU A 361 -3.77 -12.31 -13.99
N ALA A 362 -4.11 -13.31 -14.83
CA ALA A 362 -4.82 -14.51 -14.43
C ALA A 362 -3.85 -15.70 -14.45
N VAL A 363 -3.90 -16.53 -13.41
CA VAL A 363 -3.07 -17.71 -13.24
C VAL A 363 -3.97 -18.92 -13.00
N HIS A 364 -3.88 -19.95 -13.81
CA HIS A 364 -4.55 -21.22 -13.55
C HIS A 364 -3.81 -21.96 -12.45
N THR A 365 -4.49 -22.24 -11.35
CA THR A 365 -3.84 -22.77 -10.14
C THR A 365 -3.44 -24.25 -10.29
N ALA A 366 -4.01 -24.97 -11.24
CA ALA A 366 -3.71 -26.37 -11.48
C ALA A 366 -2.33 -26.59 -12.13
N ASP A 367 -1.95 -25.75 -13.10
CA ASP A 367 -0.72 -25.91 -13.87
C ASP A 367 0.23 -24.69 -13.84
N GLY A 368 -0.20 -23.58 -13.22
CA GLY A 368 0.56 -22.35 -13.14
C GLY A 368 0.65 -21.59 -14.47
N SER A 369 -0.10 -21.97 -15.48
CA SER A 369 -0.20 -21.20 -16.72
C SER A 369 -0.81 -19.83 -16.44
N TRP A 370 -0.38 -18.81 -17.18
CA TRP A 370 -0.81 -17.43 -16.90
C TRP A 370 -1.04 -16.63 -18.16
N GLN A 371 -1.88 -15.61 -18.05
CA GLN A 371 -2.16 -14.64 -19.09
C GLN A 371 -2.34 -13.24 -18.51
N ARG A 372 -2.02 -12.20 -19.29
CA ARG A 372 -2.37 -10.83 -18.93
C ARG A 372 -3.84 -10.59 -19.25
N VAL A 373 -4.57 -10.12 -18.26
CA VAL A 373 -6.01 -9.86 -18.40
C VAL A 373 -6.27 -8.39 -18.69
N VAL A 374 -5.64 -7.49 -17.95
CA VAL A 374 -5.80 -6.05 -18.14
C VAL A 374 -4.44 -5.39 -18.25
N SER A 375 -4.23 -4.65 -19.33
CA SER A 375 -3.03 -3.85 -19.55
C SER A 375 -3.41 -2.56 -20.28
N GLY A 376 -2.65 -1.49 -20.11
CA GLY A 376 -2.80 -0.28 -20.91
C GLY A 376 -2.71 1.03 -20.14
N ARG A 377 -2.67 2.13 -20.88
CA ARG A 377 -2.62 3.49 -20.34
C ARG A 377 -3.90 3.79 -19.53
N GLY A 378 -3.74 4.22 -18.30
CA GLY A 378 -4.86 4.60 -17.44
C GLY A 378 -5.42 3.49 -16.56
N ALA A 379 -4.90 2.26 -16.69
CA ALA A 379 -5.11 1.24 -15.68
C ALA A 379 -4.14 1.55 -14.53
N GLY A 380 -4.65 2.15 -13.47
CA GLY A 380 -3.89 2.59 -12.30
C GLY A 380 -3.47 1.42 -11.39
N SER A 381 -3.10 1.77 -10.18
CA SER A 381 -2.88 0.82 -9.09
C SER A 381 -4.14 0.02 -8.81
N VAL A 382 -4.09 -1.31 -8.96
CA VAL A 382 -5.23 -2.19 -8.67
C VAL A 382 -5.23 -2.50 -7.19
N THR A 383 -6.27 -2.07 -6.51
CA THR A 383 -6.45 -2.24 -5.07
C THR A 383 -7.43 -3.35 -4.71
N ALA A 384 -8.38 -3.63 -5.62
CA ALA A 384 -9.39 -4.66 -5.42
C ALA A 384 -9.72 -5.39 -6.72
N LEU A 385 -10.12 -6.65 -6.61
CA LEU A 385 -10.55 -7.51 -7.72
C LEU A 385 -11.77 -8.33 -7.31
N CYS A 386 -12.69 -8.54 -8.26
CA CYS A 386 -13.82 -9.44 -8.06
C CYS A 386 -14.26 -10.03 -9.41
N PRO A 387 -13.98 -11.31 -9.71
CA PRO A 387 -14.55 -11.99 -10.85
C PRO A 387 -16.02 -12.31 -10.59
N VAL A 388 -16.88 -12.00 -11.53
CA VAL A 388 -18.32 -12.30 -11.48
C VAL A 388 -18.77 -12.73 -12.87
N GLU A 389 -19.16 -13.99 -13.01
CA GLU A 389 -19.56 -14.56 -14.30
C GLU A 389 -18.50 -14.33 -15.39
N SER A 390 -18.83 -13.56 -16.41
CA SER A 390 -17.94 -13.22 -17.55
C SER A 390 -17.24 -11.88 -17.39
N ARG A 391 -17.23 -11.28 -16.18
CA ARG A 391 -16.64 -9.96 -15.91
C ARG A 391 -15.66 -9.99 -14.75
N LEU A 392 -14.60 -9.22 -14.89
CA LEU A 392 -13.70 -8.91 -13.81
C LEU A 392 -13.90 -7.44 -13.40
N TYR A 393 -14.35 -7.23 -12.18
CA TYR A 393 -14.43 -5.90 -11.58
C TYR A 393 -13.10 -5.52 -10.95
N LEU A 394 -12.70 -4.25 -11.14
CA LEU A 394 -11.41 -3.72 -10.69
C LEU A 394 -11.62 -2.42 -9.88
N GLY A 395 -11.18 -2.43 -8.65
CA GLY A 395 -10.95 -1.22 -7.85
C GLY A 395 -9.59 -0.62 -8.18
N LEU A 396 -9.56 0.67 -8.47
CA LEU A 396 -8.32 1.40 -8.77
C LEU A 396 -8.11 2.50 -7.74
N ALA A 397 -6.88 2.67 -7.29
CA ALA A 397 -6.54 3.74 -6.35
C ALA A 397 -6.94 5.11 -6.88
N GLY A 398 -7.65 5.90 -6.06
CA GLY A 398 -8.11 7.25 -6.41
C GLY A 398 -9.24 7.30 -7.44
N SER A 399 -9.86 6.17 -7.80
CA SER A 399 -11.00 6.14 -8.72
C SER A 399 -12.32 6.20 -7.96
N GLU A 400 -13.27 6.98 -8.48
CA GLU A 400 -14.67 7.02 -8.03
C GLU A 400 -15.53 5.94 -8.69
N LYS A 401 -14.92 5.07 -9.47
CA LYS A 401 -15.61 4.03 -10.25
C LYS A 401 -14.93 2.70 -10.10
N VAL A 402 -15.71 1.65 -9.98
CA VAL A 402 -15.27 0.27 -10.18
C VAL A 402 -15.29 -0.02 -11.67
N ARG A 403 -14.14 -0.25 -12.26
CA ARG A 403 -14.04 -0.60 -13.67
C ARG A 403 -14.35 -2.07 -13.88
N SER A 404 -14.73 -2.44 -15.10
CA SER A 404 -14.89 -3.84 -15.47
C SER A 404 -14.12 -4.18 -16.75
N ALA A 405 -13.77 -5.45 -16.88
CA ALA A 405 -13.27 -6.06 -18.10
C ALA A 405 -14.06 -7.33 -18.37
N ASN A 406 -14.31 -7.64 -19.64
CA ASN A 406 -14.91 -8.93 -20.02
C ASN A 406 -13.82 -10.01 -19.94
N LEU A 407 -14.16 -11.17 -19.36
CA LEU A 407 -13.30 -12.35 -19.26
C LEU A 407 -13.44 -13.26 -20.47
#